data_8fdb31b40a8724d703d0199d65760bb8
#
_entry.id   8fdb31b40a8724d703d0199d65760bb8
#
_cell.length_a   1.000
_cell.length_b   1.000
_cell.length_c   1.000
_cell.angle_alpha   90.00
_cell.angle_beta   90.00
_cell.angle_gamma   90.00
#
_symmetry.space_group_name_H-M   'P 1'
#
loop_
_entity.id
_entity.type
_entity.pdbx_description
1 polymer ?
#
loop_
_entity_poly.entity_id
_entity_poly.type
_entity_poly.pdbx_seq_one_letter_code
_entity_poly.pdbx_strand_id
1 'polypeptide(L)'
;MFAFYNVTQHRMRPGIGTLRLVVCGLVFICLAECRSAAKQMAVIVNQENSAQDLTTAEITKIFKCDTRKWPSGTTIRVIVRDPSTPEMELLLSRIYKTPPEELRGFIAAHKEAIVIVDSNEAMLNAVHTMPGAIGLVDVFLINKEVKVLKIDGKLPVEYGYILRGN
;
A
#
# COMPACT_ATOMS: atom_id res chain seq x y z
N MET A 1 -32.78 -81.68 -27.66
CA MET A 1 -31.33 -81.33 -27.77
C MET A 1 -31.23 -79.86 -27.68
N PHE A 2 -31.00 -79.35 -26.46
CA PHE A 2 -31.06 -77.88 -26.18
C PHE A 2 -29.64 -77.31 -26.15
N ALA A 3 -29.40 -76.30 -26.95
CA ALA A 3 -28.17 -75.51 -26.94
C ALA A 3 -28.42 -74.18 -26.18
N PHE A 4 -27.76 -73.99 -25.09
CA PHE A 4 -27.79 -72.75 -24.30
C PHE A 4 -26.85 -71.70 -24.91
N TYR A 5 -27.41 -70.55 -25.27
CA TYR A 5 -26.66 -69.40 -25.67
C TYR A 5 -26.35 -68.55 -24.45
N ASN A 6 -25.06 -68.43 -24.15
CA ASN A 6 -24.56 -67.67 -23.01
C ASN A 6 -24.21 -66.24 -23.49
N VAL A 7 -25.03 -65.24 -23.13
CA VAL A 7 -24.77 -63.83 -23.43
C VAL A 7 -23.92 -63.23 -22.31
N THR A 8 -22.65 -63.04 -22.61
CA THR A 8 -21.71 -62.35 -21.71
C THR A 8 -21.95 -60.87 -21.76
N GLN A 9 -22.49 -60.28 -20.70
CA GLN A 9 -22.61 -58.83 -20.54
C GLN A 9 -21.23 -58.22 -20.21
N HIS A 10 -20.64 -57.50 -21.17
CA HIS A 10 -19.50 -56.65 -20.92
C HIS A 10 -19.94 -55.36 -20.21
N ARG A 11 -19.73 -55.33 -18.91
CA ARG A 11 -19.93 -54.17 -18.06
C ARG A 11 -18.72 -53.21 -18.28
N MET A 12 -18.88 -52.18 -19.10
CA MET A 12 -17.91 -51.09 -19.20
C MET A 12 -17.89 -50.31 -17.87
N ARG A 13 -16.77 -50.34 -17.17
CA ARG A 13 -16.48 -49.50 -16.04
C ARG A 13 -15.99 -48.13 -16.58
N PRO A 14 -16.59 -47.00 -16.17
CA PRO A 14 -16.04 -45.71 -16.55
C PRO A 14 -14.69 -45.52 -15.84
N GLY A 15 -13.67 -45.19 -16.66
CA GLY A 15 -12.30 -45.06 -16.17
C GLY A 15 -12.15 -43.83 -15.25
N ILE A 16 -11.54 -44.08 -14.11
CA ILE A 16 -11.21 -43.09 -13.06
C ILE A 16 -10.27 -41.96 -13.56
N GLY A 17 -9.75 -42.07 -14.79
CA GLY A 17 -8.79 -41.14 -15.37
C GLY A 17 -9.38 -39.76 -15.77
N THR A 18 -10.64 -39.72 -16.22
CA THR A 18 -11.26 -38.48 -16.70
C THR A 18 -11.69 -37.53 -15.58
N LEU A 19 -12.04 -38.08 -14.41
CA LEU A 19 -12.43 -37.26 -13.24
C LEU A 19 -11.24 -36.53 -12.62
N ARG A 20 -10.03 -37.11 -12.65
CA ARG A 20 -8.81 -36.47 -12.13
C ARG A 20 -8.34 -35.28 -12.96
N LEU A 21 -8.52 -35.31 -14.28
CA LEU A 21 -8.15 -34.20 -15.17
C LEU A 21 -9.06 -32.97 -15.01
N VAL A 22 -10.34 -33.18 -14.76
CA VAL A 22 -11.31 -32.09 -14.54
C VAL A 22 -11.08 -31.41 -13.18
N VAL A 23 -10.74 -32.16 -12.13
CA VAL A 23 -10.44 -31.60 -10.81
C VAL A 23 -9.13 -30.80 -10.81
N CYS A 24 -8.07 -31.26 -11.52
CA CYS A 24 -6.84 -30.49 -11.67
C CYS A 24 -7.04 -29.19 -12.48
N GLY A 25 -7.91 -29.19 -13.50
CA GLY A 25 -8.22 -27.99 -14.28
C GLY A 25 -8.97 -26.93 -13.47
N LEU A 26 -9.91 -27.33 -12.60
CA LEU A 26 -10.66 -26.41 -11.74
C LEU A 26 -9.82 -25.80 -10.61
N VAL A 27 -8.84 -26.53 -10.06
CA VAL A 27 -7.92 -26.02 -9.02
C VAL A 27 -6.95 -24.99 -9.61
N PHE A 28 -6.56 -25.12 -10.89
CA PHE A 28 -5.63 -24.17 -11.53
C PHE A 28 -6.28 -22.81 -11.87
N ILE A 29 -7.60 -22.77 -12.07
CA ILE A 29 -8.34 -21.53 -12.38
C ILE A 29 -8.55 -20.68 -11.12
N CYS A 30 -8.60 -21.27 -9.92
CA CYS A 30 -8.78 -20.52 -8.66
C CYS A 30 -7.52 -19.82 -8.13
N LEU A 31 -6.33 -20.05 -8.70
CA LEU A 31 -5.06 -19.44 -8.23
C LEU A 31 -4.70 -18.15 -8.98
N ALA A 32 -5.53 -17.69 -9.91
CA ALA A 32 -5.19 -16.57 -10.80
C ALA A 32 -5.70 -15.19 -10.35
N GLU A 33 -6.40 -15.03 -9.23
CA GLU A 33 -7.07 -13.76 -8.88
C GLU A 33 -6.73 -13.19 -7.50
N CYS A 34 -5.52 -13.37 -6.99
CA CYS A 34 -5.01 -12.48 -5.96
C CYS A 34 -4.08 -11.42 -6.61
N ARG A 35 -4.62 -10.64 -7.55
CA ARG A 35 -4.02 -9.34 -7.88
C ARG A 35 -4.31 -8.42 -6.71
N SER A 36 -3.37 -8.34 -5.77
CA SER A 36 -3.32 -7.23 -4.84
C SER A 36 -3.37 -5.95 -5.66
N ALA A 37 -4.44 -5.17 -5.51
CA ALA A 37 -4.52 -3.87 -6.15
C ALA A 37 -3.27 -3.09 -5.76
N ALA A 38 -2.53 -2.61 -6.76
CA ALA A 38 -1.29 -1.88 -6.52
C ALA A 38 -1.58 -0.72 -5.58
N LYS A 39 -1.00 -0.76 -4.38
CA LYS A 39 -1.23 0.24 -3.34
C LYS A 39 -0.70 1.59 -3.83
N GLN A 40 -1.51 2.62 -3.77
CA GLN A 40 -1.15 3.98 -4.20
C GLN A 40 -1.27 4.91 -3.01
N MET A 41 -0.13 5.42 -2.54
CA MET A 41 -0.10 6.31 -1.39
C MET A 41 0.08 7.75 -1.84
N ALA A 42 -0.74 8.65 -1.34
CA ALA A 42 -0.64 10.09 -1.56
C ALA A 42 0.09 10.75 -0.40
N VAL A 43 0.99 11.68 -0.70
CA VAL A 43 1.51 12.61 0.29
C VAL A 43 0.50 13.73 0.49
N ILE A 44 0.08 13.89 1.74
CA ILE A 44 -0.91 14.89 2.15
C ILE A 44 -0.32 15.87 3.15
N VAL A 45 -0.78 17.11 3.08
CA VAL A 45 -0.42 18.19 4.02
C VAL A 45 -1.66 18.94 4.46
N ASN A 46 -1.50 19.75 5.52
CA ASN A 46 -2.55 20.66 5.95
C ASN A 46 -2.97 21.61 4.80
N GLN A 47 -4.25 21.98 4.72
CA GLN A 47 -4.78 22.86 3.68
C GLN A 47 -4.08 24.22 3.59
N GLU A 48 -3.65 24.77 4.72
CA GLU A 48 -2.96 26.07 4.80
C GLU A 48 -1.49 26.01 4.35
N ASN A 49 -0.94 24.81 4.13
CA ASN A 49 0.43 24.65 3.67
C ASN A 49 0.60 25.23 2.27
N SER A 50 1.59 26.09 2.05
CA SER A 50 1.84 26.73 0.74
C SER A 50 2.48 25.80 -0.30
N ALA A 51 3.11 24.70 0.11
CA ALA A 51 3.74 23.74 -0.80
C ALA A 51 2.69 23.11 -1.74
N GLN A 52 3.05 22.93 -3.02
CA GLN A 52 2.22 22.27 -4.03
C GLN A 52 2.92 21.09 -4.68
N ASP A 53 4.24 21.16 -4.77
CA ASP A 53 5.10 20.17 -5.37
C ASP A 53 6.39 20.06 -4.54
N LEU A 54 6.88 18.85 -4.38
CA LEU A 54 8.16 18.57 -3.75
C LEU A 54 8.90 17.54 -4.59
N THR A 55 10.20 17.66 -4.64
CA THR A 55 11.03 16.62 -5.24
C THR A 55 11.14 15.40 -4.33
N THR A 56 11.42 14.24 -4.91
CA THR A 56 11.73 13.02 -4.14
C THR A 56 12.84 13.26 -3.10
N ALA A 57 13.84 14.09 -3.41
CA ALA A 57 14.92 14.43 -2.49
C ALA A 57 14.41 15.26 -1.29
N GLU A 58 13.55 16.25 -1.53
CA GLU A 58 12.97 17.08 -0.45
C GLU A 58 12.06 16.25 0.46
N ILE A 59 11.19 15.41 -0.09
CA ILE A 59 10.37 14.49 0.69
C ILE A 59 11.24 13.57 1.54
N THR A 60 12.30 13.01 0.98
CA THR A 60 13.22 12.15 1.73
C THR A 60 13.84 12.90 2.92
N LYS A 61 14.29 14.15 2.72
CA LYS A 61 14.84 14.98 3.81
C LYS A 61 13.80 15.30 4.88
N ILE A 62 12.55 15.57 4.48
CA ILE A 62 11.46 15.83 5.42
C ILE A 62 11.18 14.58 6.28
N PHE A 63 10.94 13.42 5.65
CA PHE A 63 10.65 12.19 6.38
C PHE A 63 11.82 11.70 7.24
N LYS A 64 13.08 11.99 6.85
CA LYS A 64 14.28 11.72 7.66
C LYS A 64 14.58 12.80 8.70
N CYS A 65 13.70 13.79 8.87
CA CYS A 65 13.85 14.91 9.81
C CYS A 65 15.10 15.79 9.56
N ASP A 66 15.72 15.73 8.38
CA ASP A 66 16.81 16.61 7.97
C ASP A 66 16.29 18.02 7.68
N THR A 67 15.05 18.13 7.17
CA THR A 67 14.32 19.38 6.98
C THR A 67 13.20 19.47 8.02
N ARG A 68 13.25 20.46 8.90
CA ARG A 68 12.31 20.61 10.02
C ARG A 68 11.36 21.80 9.91
N LYS A 69 11.49 22.61 8.89
CA LYS A 69 10.64 23.79 8.66
C LYS A 69 10.23 23.89 7.19
N TRP A 70 9.01 24.29 6.98
CA TRP A 70 8.53 24.72 5.68
C TRP A 70 9.16 26.07 5.29
N PRO A 71 9.16 26.44 4.00
CA PRO A 71 9.61 27.77 3.57
C PRO A 71 8.88 28.92 4.26
N SER A 72 7.64 28.68 4.70
CA SER A 72 6.84 29.63 5.51
C SER A 72 7.38 29.83 6.94
N GLY A 73 8.37 29.04 7.38
CA GLY A 73 8.88 29.03 8.76
C GLY A 73 8.12 28.08 9.70
N THR A 74 6.96 27.55 9.28
CA THR A 74 6.18 26.60 10.08
C THR A 74 6.94 25.31 10.33
N THR A 75 6.93 24.80 11.55
CA THR A 75 7.61 23.55 11.92
C THR A 75 6.91 22.36 11.25
N ILE A 76 7.69 21.48 10.63
CA ILE A 76 7.19 20.24 10.02
C ILE A 76 6.89 19.21 11.10
N ARG A 77 5.73 18.59 11.01
CA ARG A 77 5.32 17.42 11.79
C ARG A 77 5.04 16.26 10.84
N VAL A 78 5.86 15.23 10.92
CA VAL A 78 5.73 14.02 10.09
C VAL A 78 4.76 13.07 10.77
N ILE A 79 3.63 12.77 10.12
CA ILE A 79 2.63 11.85 10.64
C ILE A 79 2.81 10.52 9.91
N VAL A 80 3.00 9.45 10.67
CA VAL A 80 3.22 8.09 10.13
C VAL A 80 2.31 7.07 10.81
N ARG A 81 2.12 5.93 10.16
CA ARG A 81 1.54 4.72 10.76
C ARG A 81 2.64 3.91 11.43
N ASP A 82 2.27 2.90 12.21
CA ASP A 82 3.26 1.95 12.72
C ASP A 82 4.06 1.34 11.55
N PRO A 83 5.39 1.26 11.65
CA PRO A 83 6.25 0.75 10.57
C PRO A 83 5.92 -0.65 10.07
N SER A 84 5.24 -1.49 10.87
CA SER A 84 4.82 -2.83 10.47
C SER A 84 3.54 -2.87 9.65
N THR A 85 2.85 -1.74 9.50
CA THR A 85 1.60 -1.70 8.74
C THR A 85 1.85 -1.73 7.23
N PRO A 86 0.94 -2.35 6.45
CA PRO A 86 1.07 -2.39 4.99
C PRO A 86 1.12 -1.00 4.34
N GLU A 87 0.54 0.03 4.98
CA GLU A 87 0.59 1.43 4.51
C GLU A 87 2.00 1.99 4.48
N MET A 88 2.88 1.51 5.38
CA MET A 88 4.26 1.98 5.48
C MET A 88 5.22 1.30 4.50
N GLU A 89 4.83 0.22 3.84
CA GLU A 89 5.70 -0.57 2.96
C GLU A 89 6.36 0.27 1.85
N LEU A 90 5.57 1.10 1.17
CA LEU A 90 6.10 1.99 0.13
C LEU A 90 7.02 3.08 0.70
N LEU A 91 6.68 3.62 1.86
CA LEU A 91 7.51 4.62 2.52
C LEU A 91 8.83 4.02 3.00
N LEU A 92 8.79 2.81 3.59
CA LEU A 92 9.99 2.07 4.01
C LEU A 92 10.90 1.76 2.83
N SER A 93 10.35 1.21 1.73
CA SER A 93 11.15 0.78 0.59
C SER A 93 11.66 1.93 -0.27
N ARG A 94 10.89 3.01 -0.45
CA ARG A 94 11.19 4.09 -1.39
C ARG A 94 11.88 5.29 -0.75
N ILE A 95 11.52 5.63 0.49
CA ILE A 95 11.96 6.85 1.19
C ILE A 95 13.00 6.53 2.27
N TYR A 96 12.62 5.73 3.26
CA TYR A 96 13.54 5.41 4.37
C TYR A 96 14.65 4.46 3.95
N LYS A 97 14.35 3.48 3.09
CA LYS A 97 15.27 2.40 2.64
C LYS A 97 15.87 1.64 3.83
N THR A 98 15.01 1.33 4.80
CA THR A 98 15.38 0.69 6.06
C THR A 98 14.29 -0.30 6.50
N PRO A 99 14.63 -1.35 7.24
CA PRO A 99 13.63 -2.27 7.77
C PRO A 99 12.75 -1.60 8.87
N PRO A 100 11.55 -2.14 9.13
CA PRO A 100 10.61 -1.57 10.10
C PRO A 100 11.19 -1.37 11.50
N GLU A 101 12.05 -2.27 11.97
CA GLU A 101 12.64 -2.22 13.31
C GLU A 101 13.60 -1.02 13.48
N GLU A 102 14.41 -0.75 12.48
CA GLU A 102 15.30 0.42 12.49
C GLU A 102 14.49 1.71 12.45
N LEU A 103 13.40 1.75 11.65
CA LEU A 103 12.53 2.92 11.62
C LEU A 103 11.84 3.16 12.96
N ARG A 104 11.46 2.12 13.71
CA ARG A 104 10.95 2.30 15.09
C ARG A 104 11.95 3.00 15.98
N GLY A 105 13.21 2.59 15.94
CA GLY A 105 14.30 3.24 16.69
C GLY A 105 14.47 4.71 16.29
N PHE A 106 14.43 4.99 14.99
CA PHE A 106 14.50 6.35 14.45
C PHE A 106 13.32 7.22 14.93
N ILE A 107 12.09 6.72 14.86
CA ILE A 107 10.89 7.43 15.32
C ILE A 107 11.00 7.73 16.83
N ALA A 108 11.45 6.76 17.64
CA ALA A 108 11.61 6.95 19.08
C ALA A 108 12.64 8.05 19.40
N ALA A 109 13.69 8.18 18.59
CA ALA A 109 14.68 9.26 18.71
C ALA A 109 14.16 10.64 18.23
N HIS A 110 13.12 10.68 17.39
CA HIS A 110 12.59 11.90 16.77
C HIS A 110 11.11 12.17 17.11
N LYS A 111 10.63 11.68 18.24
CA LYS A 111 9.21 11.79 18.66
C LYS A 111 8.68 13.22 18.78
N GLU A 112 9.54 14.22 18.83
CA GLU A 112 9.14 15.63 18.76
C GLU A 112 8.77 16.08 17.33
N ALA A 113 9.30 15.40 16.30
CA ALA A 113 9.07 15.71 14.89
C ALA A 113 8.13 14.69 14.22
N ILE A 114 8.07 13.46 14.74
CA ILE A 114 7.31 12.35 14.18
C ILE A 114 6.21 11.93 15.14
N VAL A 115 4.99 11.83 14.62
CA VAL A 115 3.79 11.38 15.36
C VAL A 115 3.29 10.08 14.73
N ILE A 116 3.11 9.04 15.55
CA ILE A 116 2.49 7.77 15.10
C ILE A 116 0.98 7.86 15.33
N VAL A 117 0.22 7.45 14.34
CA VAL A 117 -1.23 7.31 14.42
C VAL A 117 -1.66 5.87 14.08
N ASP A 118 -2.81 5.46 14.58
CA ASP A 118 -3.28 4.07 14.53
C ASP A 118 -4.26 3.78 13.37
N SER A 119 -4.80 4.82 12.73
CA SER A 119 -5.77 4.66 11.64
C SER A 119 -5.58 5.69 10.53
N ASN A 120 -6.21 5.48 9.38
CA ASN A 120 -6.22 6.43 8.27
C ASN A 120 -7.06 7.68 8.64
N GLU A 121 -8.13 7.51 9.40
CA GLU A 121 -8.94 8.61 9.93
C GLU A 121 -8.10 9.48 10.87
N ALA A 122 -7.33 8.87 11.78
CA ALA A 122 -6.42 9.58 12.66
C ALA A 122 -5.31 10.30 11.87
N MET A 123 -4.82 9.71 10.76
CA MET A 123 -3.87 10.35 9.84
C MET A 123 -4.48 11.62 9.22
N LEU A 124 -5.67 11.51 8.62
CA LEU A 124 -6.36 12.64 8.00
C LEU A 124 -6.65 13.74 9.00
N ASN A 125 -7.17 13.39 10.18
CA ASN A 125 -7.46 14.34 11.24
C ASN A 125 -6.19 15.04 11.77
N ALA A 126 -5.11 14.30 11.97
CA ALA A 126 -3.84 14.87 12.42
C ALA A 126 -3.26 15.86 11.40
N VAL A 127 -3.32 15.52 10.09
CA VAL A 127 -2.87 16.42 9.03
C VAL A 127 -3.78 17.64 8.90
N HIS A 128 -5.10 17.47 9.03
CA HIS A 128 -6.06 18.56 8.98
C HIS A 128 -5.88 19.57 10.13
N THR A 129 -5.71 19.07 11.36
CA THR A 129 -5.69 19.91 12.56
C THR A 129 -4.36 20.54 12.90
N MET A 130 -3.24 19.98 12.40
CA MET A 130 -1.90 20.47 12.72
C MET A 130 -1.30 21.27 11.56
N PRO A 131 -1.15 22.60 11.65
CA PRO A 131 -0.38 23.37 10.69
C PRO A 131 1.04 22.81 10.57
N GLY A 132 1.52 22.67 9.33
CA GLY A 132 2.85 22.09 9.05
C GLY A 132 2.91 20.57 9.05
N ALA A 133 1.81 19.86 9.30
CA ALA A 133 1.76 18.40 9.21
C ALA A 133 1.91 17.91 7.77
N ILE A 134 2.61 16.78 7.64
CA ILE A 134 2.76 16.00 6.40
C ILE A 134 2.57 14.52 6.74
N GLY A 135 1.84 13.80 5.91
CA GLY A 135 1.56 12.37 6.10
C GLY A 135 1.34 11.64 4.81
N LEU A 136 1.10 10.33 4.92
CA LEU A 136 0.72 9.47 3.81
C LEU A 136 -0.64 8.83 4.06
N VAL A 137 -1.45 8.80 3.02
CA VAL A 137 -2.75 8.10 3.03
C VAL A 137 -2.96 7.39 1.70
N ASP A 138 -3.75 6.31 1.71
CA ASP A 138 -4.21 5.69 0.47
C ASP A 138 -5.00 6.69 -0.37
N VAL A 139 -4.74 6.74 -1.68
CA VAL A 139 -5.35 7.71 -2.60
C VAL A 139 -6.88 7.68 -2.57
N PHE A 140 -7.47 6.51 -2.29
CA PHE A 140 -8.93 6.34 -2.21
C PHE A 140 -9.57 6.86 -0.92
N LEU A 141 -8.76 7.19 0.09
CA LEU A 141 -9.22 7.71 1.38
C LEU A 141 -9.08 9.23 1.52
N ILE A 142 -8.56 9.91 0.51
CA ILE A 142 -8.37 11.36 0.52
C ILE A 142 -9.74 12.05 0.64
N ASN A 143 -9.83 13.01 1.54
CA ASN A 143 -10.99 13.86 1.72
C ASN A 143 -10.67 15.34 1.41
N LYS A 144 -11.66 16.23 1.54
CA LYS A 144 -11.53 17.67 1.25
C LYS A 144 -10.77 18.46 2.33
N GLU A 145 -10.46 17.84 3.46
CA GLU A 145 -9.84 18.50 4.61
C GLU A 145 -8.31 18.57 4.51
N VAL A 146 -7.74 17.82 3.58
CA VAL A 146 -6.30 17.77 3.37
C VAL A 146 -5.94 18.12 1.94
N LYS A 147 -4.71 18.61 1.73
CA LYS A 147 -4.17 18.91 0.42
C LYS A 147 -3.19 17.84 -0.02
N VAL A 148 -3.33 17.36 -1.27
CA VAL A 148 -2.40 16.43 -1.90
C VAL A 148 -1.23 17.19 -2.52
N LEU A 149 0.00 16.74 -2.24
CA LEU A 149 1.20 17.26 -2.89
C LEU A 149 1.53 16.45 -4.15
N LYS A 150 2.05 17.14 -5.15
CA LYS A 150 2.79 16.49 -6.24
C LYS A 150 4.17 16.07 -5.75
N ILE A 151 4.71 15.01 -6.36
CA ILE A 151 6.11 14.62 -6.19
C ILE A 151 6.76 14.55 -7.57
N ASP A 152 7.84 15.30 -7.76
CA ASP A 152 8.51 15.46 -9.06
C ASP A 152 7.51 15.86 -10.18
N GLY A 153 6.58 16.77 -9.86
CA GLY A 153 5.54 17.28 -10.76
C GLY A 153 4.36 16.33 -10.96
N LYS A 154 4.33 15.13 -10.34
CA LYS A 154 3.33 14.08 -10.58
C LYS A 154 2.33 13.95 -9.43
N LEU A 155 1.09 13.70 -9.77
CA LEU A 155 0.03 13.31 -8.83
C LEU A 155 0.09 11.79 -8.51
N PRO A 156 -0.46 11.33 -7.39
CA PRO A 156 -0.41 9.93 -6.96
C PRO A 156 -0.92 8.91 -8.00
N VAL A 157 -1.87 9.30 -8.85
CA VAL A 157 -2.46 8.43 -9.88
C VAL A 157 -1.65 8.37 -11.18
N GLU A 158 -0.67 9.25 -11.36
CA GLU A 158 0.09 9.36 -12.59
C GLU A 158 1.21 8.31 -12.68
N TYR A 159 1.53 7.90 -13.91
CA TYR A 159 2.61 6.95 -14.15
C TYR A 159 3.97 7.51 -13.70
N GLY A 160 4.74 6.66 -13.00
CA GLY A 160 6.06 7.03 -12.48
C GLY A 160 6.02 7.85 -11.19
N TYR A 161 4.86 7.96 -10.52
CA TYR A 161 4.81 8.48 -9.16
C TYR A 161 5.52 7.52 -8.19
N ILE A 162 6.42 8.05 -7.35
CA ILE A 162 7.36 7.22 -6.56
C ILE A 162 6.67 6.34 -5.51
N LEU A 163 5.55 6.78 -4.93
CA LEU A 163 4.80 6.04 -3.90
C LEU A 163 3.63 5.24 -4.49
N ARG A 164 3.80 4.77 -5.71
CA ARG A 164 2.91 3.81 -6.35
C ARG A 164 3.50 2.41 -6.24
N GLY A 165 2.71 1.46 -5.73
CA GLY A 165 3.03 0.03 -5.77
C GLY A 165 3.00 -0.53 -7.20
N ASN A 166 3.68 -1.62 -7.41
CA ASN A 166 3.69 -2.34 -8.69
C ASN A 166 2.44 -3.21 -8.82
#